data_314919076f05b9e564a65cb4eee49301
#
_entry.id   314919076f05b9e564a65cb4eee49301
#
_cell.length_a   1.000
_cell.length_b   1.000
_cell.length_c   1.000
_cell.angle_alpha   90.00
_cell.angle_beta   90.00
_cell.angle_gamma   90.00
#
_symmetry.space_group_name_H-M   'P 1'
#
loop_
_entity.id
_entity.type
_entity.pdbx_description
1 polymer ?
#
loop_
_entity_poly.entity_id
_entity_poly.type
_entity_poly.pdbx_seq_one_letter_code
_entity_poly.pdbx_strand_id
1 'polypeptide(L)'
;VEKFITTPIELAMSGLPVLVAFALTLLRDFWISIPLGQVFARYRPGLMVSQVVVLGLVLAISLFHPGSSWPLALVPVLDPLELFQIVALVVLALCVRGFGSSASDRGPLTAMVWVAAFLVISSAGLRAVHHLGGLPWSPSLLSSSMAQTTLTLIWSVLGVAGWVIGSRRGKRALWLVGAVL
;
A
#
# COMPACT_ATOMS: atom_id res chain seq x y z
N VAL A 1 -2.87 10.78 27.04
CA VAL A 1 -2.62 10.87 25.59
C VAL A 1 -2.25 9.51 24.99
N GLU A 2 -1.97 8.48 25.81
CA GLU A 2 -1.53 7.15 25.35
C GLU A 2 -2.64 6.19 24.86
N LYS A 3 -3.92 6.56 24.93
CA LYS A 3 -5.05 5.66 24.65
C LYS A 3 -5.53 5.60 23.19
N PHE A 4 -4.88 6.28 22.26
CA PHE A 4 -5.28 6.29 20.84
C PHE A 4 -4.31 5.58 19.89
N ILE A 5 -3.29 4.92 20.42
CA ILE A 5 -2.40 4.10 19.57
C ILE A 5 -3.02 2.70 19.49
N THR A 6 -3.83 2.49 18.47
CA THR A 6 -4.31 1.16 18.10
C THR A 6 -3.12 0.25 17.87
N THR A 7 -3.19 -0.99 18.35
CA THR A 7 -2.15 -1.97 18.04
C THR A 7 -2.10 -2.21 16.53
N PRO A 8 -0.94 -2.57 15.95
CA PRO A 8 -0.82 -2.87 14.51
C PRO A 8 -1.84 -3.89 14.02
N ILE A 9 -2.16 -4.87 14.87
CA ILE A 9 -3.20 -5.88 14.60
C ILE A 9 -4.59 -5.24 14.55
N GLU A 10 -4.92 -4.36 15.50
CA GLU A 10 -6.21 -3.65 15.49
C GLU A 10 -6.37 -2.79 14.25
N LEU A 11 -5.29 -2.13 13.81
CA LEU A 11 -5.31 -1.34 12.58
C LEU A 11 -5.53 -2.23 11.35
N ALA A 12 -4.82 -3.36 11.24
CA ALA A 12 -5.02 -4.31 10.16
C ALA A 12 -6.45 -4.89 10.18
N MET A 13 -6.94 -5.27 11.35
CA MET A 13 -8.29 -5.80 11.53
C MET A 13 -9.38 -4.77 11.23
N SER A 14 -9.18 -3.50 11.56
CA SER A 14 -10.13 -2.42 11.22
C SER A 14 -10.21 -2.14 9.72
N GLY A 15 -9.11 -2.33 8.99
CA GLY A 15 -9.07 -2.19 7.54
C GLY A 15 -9.61 -3.40 6.78
N LEU A 16 -9.62 -4.57 7.41
CA LEU A 16 -9.99 -5.84 6.77
C LEU A 16 -11.44 -5.86 6.23
N PRO A 17 -12.47 -5.37 6.97
CA PRO A 17 -13.84 -5.30 6.43
C PRO A 17 -13.96 -4.44 5.18
N VAL A 18 -13.26 -3.31 5.15
CA VAL A 18 -13.25 -2.41 3.97
C VAL A 18 -12.58 -3.10 2.79
N LEU A 19 -11.47 -3.78 3.04
CA LEU A 19 -10.73 -4.52 2.02
C LEU A 19 -11.55 -5.67 1.45
N VAL A 20 -12.24 -6.44 2.31
CA VAL A 20 -13.14 -7.54 1.89
C VAL A 20 -14.32 -6.97 1.10
N ALA A 21 -14.98 -5.92 1.58
CA ALA A 21 -16.09 -5.28 0.88
C ALA A 21 -15.65 -4.77 -0.49
N PHE A 22 -14.45 -4.19 -0.58
CA PHE A 22 -13.90 -3.71 -1.84
C PHE A 22 -13.55 -4.84 -2.80
N ALA A 23 -12.89 -5.89 -2.31
CA ALA A 23 -12.59 -7.08 -3.11
C ALA A 23 -13.86 -7.75 -3.63
N LEU A 24 -14.90 -7.86 -2.80
CA LEU A 24 -16.22 -8.38 -3.23
C LEU A 24 -16.87 -7.49 -4.29
N THR A 25 -16.79 -6.16 -4.16
CA THR A 25 -17.32 -5.22 -5.16
C THR A 25 -16.60 -5.36 -6.51
N LEU A 26 -15.30 -5.69 -6.49
CA LEU A 26 -14.50 -5.91 -7.70
C LEU A 26 -14.77 -7.26 -8.35
N LEU A 27 -14.84 -8.33 -7.53
CA LEU A 27 -14.85 -9.71 -8.00
C LEU A 27 -16.25 -10.30 -8.15
N ARG A 28 -17.21 -9.83 -7.35
CA ARG A 28 -18.55 -10.41 -7.21
C ARG A 28 -19.60 -9.34 -6.96
N ASP A 29 -19.80 -8.43 -7.94
CA ASP A 29 -20.83 -7.37 -7.89
C ASP A 29 -22.22 -7.90 -7.56
N PHE A 30 -22.54 -9.13 -7.97
CA PHE A 30 -23.83 -9.77 -7.70
C PHE A 30 -24.16 -9.90 -6.21
N TRP A 31 -23.14 -10.16 -5.36
CA TRP A 31 -23.38 -10.36 -3.92
C TRP A 31 -23.70 -9.03 -3.20
N ILE A 32 -23.13 -7.93 -3.64
CA ILE A 32 -23.34 -6.61 -3.05
C ILE A 32 -24.55 -5.91 -3.67
N SER A 33 -25.01 -6.37 -4.84
CA SER A 33 -26.20 -5.82 -5.50
C SER A 33 -27.51 -6.15 -4.79
N ILE A 34 -27.54 -7.13 -3.88
CA ILE A 34 -28.71 -7.46 -3.07
C ILE A 34 -28.76 -6.51 -1.85
N PRO A 35 -29.87 -5.75 -1.60
CA PRO A 35 -31.19 -5.85 -2.23
C PRO A 35 -31.41 -4.90 -3.42
N LEU A 36 -30.43 -4.10 -3.83
CA LEU A 36 -30.58 -3.00 -4.78
C LEU A 36 -30.79 -3.43 -6.25
N GLY A 37 -30.46 -4.68 -6.60
CA GLY A 37 -30.65 -5.20 -7.95
C GLY A 37 -30.01 -4.33 -9.03
N GLN A 38 -30.79 -4.00 -10.09
CA GLN A 38 -30.30 -3.19 -11.22
C GLN A 38 -29.94 -1.75 -10.83
N VAL A 39 -30.50 -1.22 -9.74
CA VAL A 39 -30.20 0.15 -9.26
C VAL A 39 -28.77 0.24 -8.71
N PHE A 40 -28.20 -0.86 -8.27
CA PHE A 40 -26.82 -0.95 -7.78
C PHE A 40 -25.79 -0.44 -8.81
N ALA A 41 -25.99 -0.73 -10.10
CA ALA A 41 -25.09 -0.29 -11.17
C ALA A 41 -24.88 1.22 -11.19
N ARG A 42 -25.92 2.00 -10.79
CA ARG A 42 -25.86 3.46 -10.71
C ARG A 42 -25.00 3.96 -9.54
N TYR A 43 -25.03 3.26 -8.40
CA TYR A 43 -24.31 3.66 -7.19
C TYR A 43 -22.93 3.05 -7.07
N ARG A 44 -22.65 1.98 -7.84
CA ARG A 44 -21.37 1.26 -7.81
C ARG A 44 -20.14 2.18 -7.94
N PRO A 45 -20.06 3.16 -8.87
CA PRO A 45 -18.88 4.02 -8.97
C PRO A 45 -18.65 4.84 -7.70
N GLY A 46 -19.71 5.41 -7.11
CA GLY A 46 -19.60 6.17 -5.86
C GLY A 46 -19.14 5.30 -4.69
N LEU A 47 -19.68 4.08 -4.57
CA LEU A 47 -19.27 3.12 -3.56
C LEU A 47 -17.78 2.76 -3.71
N MET A 48 -17.32 2.50 -4.93
CA MET A 48 -15.93 2.17 -5.19
C MET A 48 -15.00 3.34 -4.86
N VAL A 49 -15.36 4.57 -5.21
CA VAL A 49 -14.57 5.77 -4.84
C VAL A 49 -14.46 5.90 -3.32
N SER A 50 -15.56 5.75 -2.60
CA SER A 50 -15.51 5.83 -1.12
C SER A 50 -14.64 4.75 -0.51
N GLN A 51 -14.70 3.52 -1.01
CA GLN A 51 -13.85 2.41 -0.57
C GLN A 51 -12.36 2.67 -0.87
N VAL A 52 -12.03 3.22 -2.05
CA VAL A 52 -10.64 3.62 -2.38
C VAL A 52 -10.13 4.67 -1.42
N VAL A 53 -10.95 5.68 -1.11
CA VAL A 53 -10.57 6.75 -0.17
C VAL A 53 -10.33 6.17 1.22
N VAL A 54 -11.26 5.37 1.75
CA VAL A 54 -11.10 4.76 3.08
C VAL A 54 -9.89 3.84 3.13
N LEU A 55 -9.72 2.96 2.13
CA LEU A 55 -8.57 2.05 2.07
C LEU A 55 -7.25 2.83 1.94
N GLY A 56 -7.23 3.91 1.17
CA GLY A 56 -6.09 4.81 1.04
C GLY A 56 -5.73 5.50 2.35
N LEU A 57 -6.73 5.95 3.12
CA LEU A 57 -6.51 6.54 4.44
C LEU A 57 -5.96 5.53 5.44
N VAL A 58 -6.54 4.33 5.51
CA VAL A 58 -6.04 3.25 6.38
C VAL A 58 -4.61 2.87 5.99
N LEU A 59 -4.33 2.77 4.70
CA LEU A 59 -2.97 2.52 4.20
C LEU A 59 -2.01 3.64 4.61
N ALA A 60 -2.40 4.91 4.46
CA ALA A 60 -1.57 6.06 4.85
C ALA A 60 -1.28 6.06 6.36
N ILE A 61 -2.29 5.82 7.20
CA ILE A 61 -2.11 5.71 8.65
C ILE A 61 -1.16 4.56 8.99
N SER A 62 -1.29 3.42 8.30
CA SER A 62 -0.47 2.24 8.52
C SER A 62 1.03 2.46 8.24
N LEU A 63 1.39 3.43 7.38
CA LEU A 63 2.80 3.76 7.11
C LEU A 63 3.55 4.30 8.34
N PHE A 64 2.83 4.99 9.23
CA PHE A 64 3.40 5.61 10.43
C PHE A 64 3.42 4.66 11.64
N HIS A 65 2.88 3.45 11.50
CA HIS A 65 2.85 2.47 12.57
C HIS A 65 4.14 1.65 12.63
N PRO A 66 4.73 1.43 13.84
CA PRO A 66 5.98 0.69 13.99
C PRO A 66 5.89 -0.80 13.65
N GLY A 67 4.68 -1.34 13.49
CA GLY A 67 4.49 -2.80 13.39
C GLY A 67 4.50 -3.47 14.76
N SER A 68 4.34 -4.79 14.80
CA SER A 68 4.36 -5.58 16.03
C SER A 68 5.14 -6.87 15.80
N SER A 69 5.99 -7.21 16.76
CA SER A 69 6.69 -8.50 16.78
C SER A 69 5.87 -9.63 17.43
N TRP A 70 4.65 -9.35 17.90
CA TRP A 70 3.80 -10.35 18.57
C TRP A 70 2.58 -10.69 17.69
N PRO A 71 2.15 -11.95 17.57
CA PRO A 71 2.59 -13.16 18.29
C PRO A 71 3.74 -13.95 17.62
N LEU A 72 4.17 -13.60 16.44
CA LEU A 72 5.26 -14.28 15.71
C LEU A 72 6.54 -13.45 15.83
N ALA A 73 7.69 -14.13 15.96
CA ALA A 73 8.97 -13.45 15.81
C ALA A 73 8.96 -12.66 14.49
N LEU A 74 9.47 -11.42 14.51
CA LEU A 74 9.42 -10.54 13.35
C LEU A 74 10.09 -11.22 12.15
N VAL A 75 9.28 -11.71 11.24
CA VAL A 75 9.73 -12.09 9.92
C VAL A 75 9.31 -10.95 9.01
N PRO A 76 10.25 -10.16 8.46
CA PRO A 76 9.93 -9.13 7.49
C PRO A 76 9.02 -9.70 6.41
N VAL A 77 7.99 -8.97 6.00
CA VAL A 77 6.95 -9.36 5.03
C VAL A 77 5.81 -10.23 5.61
N LEU A 78 5.96 -10.88 6.78
CA LEU A 78 4.90 -11.72 7.37
C LEU A 78 4.18 -11.05 8.56
N ASP A 79 4.49 -9.81 8.89
CA ASP A 79 3.72 -9.02 9.85
C ASP A 79 2.28 -8.82 9.31
N PRO A 80 1.23 -9.04 10.13
CA PRO A 80 -0.16 -8.80 9.75
C PRO A 80 -0.41 -7.44 9.10
N LEU A 81 0.31 -6.41 9.55
CA LEU A 81 0.22 -5.06 8.98
C LEU A 81 0.82 -5.00 7.56
N GLU A 82 1.96 -5.65 7.32
CA GLU A 82 2.59 -5.71 6.00
C GLU A 82 1.75 -6.54 5.02
N LEU A 83 1.22 -7.67 5.47
CA LEU A 83 0.29 -8.48 4.67
C LEU A 83 -0.95 -7.68 4.28
N PHE A 84 -1.55 -6.94 5.23
CA PHE A 84 -2.65 -6.03 4.93
C PHE A 84 -2.26 -4.99 3.87
N GLN A 85 -1.10 -4.35 4.01
CA GLN A 85 -0.61 -3.35 3.05
C GLN A 85 -0.41 -3.94 1.65
N ILE A 86 0.16 -5.14 1.56
CA ILE A 86 0.36 -5.83 0.27
C ILE A 86 -1.00 -6.14 -0.38
N VAL A 87 -1.94 -6.72 0.37
CA VAL A 87 -3.26 -7.03 -0.16
C VAL A 87 -4.02 -5.77 -0.55
N ALA A 88 -3.92 -4.70 0.24
CA ALA A 88 -4.52 -3.40 -0.09
C ALA A 88 -3.96 -2.83 -1.41
N LEU A 89 -2.65 -2.90 -1.62
CA LEU A 89 -2.01 -2.49 -2.87
C LEU A 89 -2.48 -3.33 -4.08
N VAL A 90 -2.59 -4.65 -3.89
CA VAL A 90 -3.11 -5.54 -4.96
C VAL A 90 -4.55 -5.18 -5.31
N VAL A 91 -5.41 -4.98 -4.32
CA VAL A 91 -6.81 -4.59 -4.53
C VAL A 91 -6.90 -3.23 -5.24
N LEU A 92 -6.10 -2.24 -4.83
CA LEU A 92 -6.02 -0.94 -5.50
C LEU A 92 -5.54 -1.06 -6.94
N ALA A 93 -4.53 -1.89 -7.21
CA ALA A 93 -4.03 -2.13 -8.56
C ALA A 93 -5.08 -2.82 -9.47
N LEU A 94 -5.84 -3.77 -8.93
CA LEU A 94 -6.95 -4.41 -9.63
C LEU A 94 -8.08 -3.40 -9.92
N CYS A 95 -8.36 -2.51 -8.96
CA CYS A 95 -9.33 -1.44 -9.13
C CYS A 95 -8.97 -0.52 -10.31
N VAL A 96 -7.71 -0.06 -10.37
CA VAL A 96 -7.24 0.79 -11.48
C VAL A 96 -7.39 0.11 -12.83
N ARG A 97 -7.20 -1.22 -12.90
CA ARG A 97 -7.43 -1.99 -14.13
C ARG A 97 -8.91 -2.05 -14.54
N GLY A 98 -9.81 -2.08 -13.53
CA GLY A 98 -11.26 -2.17 -13.76
C GLY A 98 -11.94 -0.82 -14.05
N PHE A 99 -11.42 0.28 -13.51
CA PHE A 99 -12.07 1.59 -13.59
C PHE A 99 -11.78 2.41 -14.86
N GLY A 100 -10.67 2.20 -15.51
CA GLY A 100 -10.27 3.06 -16.61
C GLY A 100 -10.92 2.64 -17.92
N SER A 101 -11.91 3.39 -18.42
CA SER A 101 -12.40 3.27 -19.79
C SER A 101 -11.39 3.81 -20.80
N SER A 102 -10.57 4.80 -20.44
CA SER A 102 -9.55 5.37 -21.28
C SER A 102 -8.13 5.17 -20.72
N ALA A 103 -7.14 5.09 -21.62
CA ALA A 103 -5.72 5.01 -21.23
C ALA A 103 -5.26 6.28 -20.50
N SER A 104 -5.88 7.44 -20.78
CA SER A 104 -5.59 8.72 -20.15
C SER A 104 -5.90 8.72 -18.65
N ASP A 105 -7.02 8.11 -18.26
CA ASP A 105 -7.46 8.11 -16.86
C ASP A 105 -6.69 7.12 -15.99
N ARG A 106 -6.16 6.06 -16.62
CA ARG A 106 -5.37 5.03 -15.91
C ARG A 106 -3.97 5.49 -15.50
N GLY A 107 -3.40 6.44 -16.23
CA GLY A 107 -2.03 6.91 -16.01
C GLY A 107 -1.82 7.43 -14.58
N PRO A 108 -2.55 8.48 -14.17
CA PRO A 108 -2.42 9.07 -12.84
C PRO A 108 -2.74 8.08 -11.71
N LEU A 109 -3.80 7.28 -11.85
CA LEU A 109 -4.17 6.29 -10.86
C LEU A 109 -3.10 5.19 -10.69
N THR A 110 -2.54 4.74 -11.81
CA THR A 110 -1.42 3.77 -11.78
C THR A 110 -0.20 4.38 -11.09
N ALA A 111 0.12 5.65 -11.36
CA ALA A 111 1.22 6.34 -10.70
C ALA A 111 1.00 6.43 -9.18
N MET A 112 -0.23 6.74 -8.73
CA MET A 112 -0.57 6.75 -7.30
C MET A 112 -0.34 5.39 -6.63
N VAL A 113 -0.72 4.29 -7.29
CA VAL A 113 -0.48 2.93 -6.77
C VAL A 113 1.03 2.64 -6.67
N TRP A 114 1.83 3.08 -7.64
CA TRP A 114 3.29 2.91 -7.58
C TRP A 114 3.92 3.75 -6.46
N VAL A 115 3.46 5.00 -6.26
CA VAL A 115 3.92 5.83 -5.13
C VAL A 115 3.54 5.17 -3.80
N ALA A 116 2.31 4.67 -3.66
CA ALA A 116 1.90 3.95 -2.45
C ALA A 116 2.76 2.69 -2.22
N ALA A 117 3.05 1.91 -3.25
CA ALA A 117 3.92 0.74 -3.16
C ALA A 117 5.35 1.13 -2.72
N PHE A 118 5.91 2.20 -3.28
CA PHE A 118 7.21 2.74 -2.88
C PHE A 118 7.24 3.13 -1.39
N LEU A 119 6.20 3.83 -0.92
CA LEU A 119 6.09 4.23 0.48
C LEU A 119 5.94 3.02 1.41
N VAL A 120 5.16 2.00 1.03
CA VAL A 120 5.01 0.75 1.78
C VAL A 120 6.35 0.02 1.90
N ILE A 121 7.09 -0.11 0.81
CA ILE A 121 8.40 -0.78 0.83
C ILE A 121 9.39 0.02 1.69
N SER A 122 9.40 1.35 1.60
CA SER A 122 10.26 2.21 2.41
C SER A 122 9.90 2.10 3.90
N SER A 123 8.61 2.09 4.26
CA SER A 123 8.17 1.93 5.65
C SER A 123 8.49 0.53 6.20
N ALA A 124 8.40 -0.52 5.38
CA ALA A 124 8.82 -1.87 5.77
C ALA A 124 10.32 -1.91 6.09
N GLY A 125 11.15 -1.24 5.28
CA GLY A 125 12.58 -1.09 5.56
C GLY A 125 12.86 -0.37 6.89
N LEU A 126 12.13 0.71 7.19
CA LEU A 126 12.26 1.42 8.46
C LEU A 126 11.81 0.57 9.66
N ARG A 127 10.75 -0.24 9.51
CA ARG A 127 10.33 -1.20 10.54
C ARG A 127 11.40 -2.27 10.77
N ALA A 128 11.99 -2.79 9.71
CA ALA A 128 13.10 -3.73 9.83
C ALA A 128 14.26 -3.11 10.64
N VAL A 129 14.62 -1.86 10.38
CA VAL A 129 15.66 -1.14 11.15
C VAL A 129 15.23 -0.94 12.61
N HIS A 130 13.97 -0.58 12.86
CA HIS A 130 13.44 -0.43 14.22
C HIS A 130 13.53 -1.74 15.01
N HIS A 131 13.02 -2.83 14.45
CA HIS A 131 12.93 -4.11 15.17
C HIS A 131 14.26 -4.87 15.22
N LEU A 132 15.01 -4.93 14.13
CA LEU A 132 16.27 -5.67 14.05
C LEU A 132 17.45 -4.85 14.58
N GLY A 133 17.41 -3.51 14.40
CA GLY A 133 18.43 -2.60 14.88
C GLY A 133 18.21 -2.10 16.31
N GLY A 134 17.06 -2.41 16.93
CA GLY A 134 16.75 -1.96 18.30
C GLY A 134 16.60 -0.44 18.45
N LEU A 135 16.40 0.29 17.34
CA LEU A 135 16.28 1.75 17.37
C LEU A 135 14.84 2.15 17.72
N PRO A 136 14.62 3.19 18.54
CA PRO A 136 13.26 3.62 18.90
C PRO A 136 12.50 4.15 17.67
N TRP A 137 11.21 3.83 17.57
CA TRP A 137 10.34 4.36 16.52
C TRP A 137 9.99 5.83 16.84
N SER A 138 10.77 6.74 16.31
CA SER A 138 10.67 8.19 16.56
C SER A 138 11.18 8.95 15.33
N PRO A 139 10.89 10.26 15.21
CA PRO A 139 11.42 11.07 14.10
C PRO A 139 12.95 10.99 13.95
N SER A 140 13.68 10.76 15.05
CA SER A 140 15.12 10.59 15.03
C SER A 140 15.60 9.31 14.35
N LEU A 141 14.71 8.31 14.14
CA LEU A 141 15.03 7.10 13.38
C LEU A 141 15.54 7.44 11.98
N LEU A 142 14.91 8.40 11.31
CA LEU A 142 15.29 8.82 9.95
C LEU A 142 16.68 9.47 9.88
N SER A 143 17.17 10.03 10.98
CA SER A 143 18.52 10.61 11.05
C SER A 143 19.59 9.58 11.41
N SER A 144 19.22 8.35 11.74
CA SER A 144 20.18 7.29 12.02
C SER A 144 20.88 6.81 10.73
N SER A 145 22.18 6.55 10.82
CA SER A 145 22.96 6.04 9.69
C SER A 145 22.41 4.70 9.16
N MET A 146 21.89 3.87 10.06
CA MET A 146 21.31 2.57 9.70
C MET A 146 20.04 2.72 8.86
N ALA A 147 19.12 3.62 9.23
CA ALA A 147 17.92 3.89 8.45
C ALA A 147 18.27 4.50 7.09
N GLN A 148 19.19 5.46 7.04
CA GLN A 148 19.62 6.10 5.81
C GLN A 148 20.27 5.09 4.86
N THR A 149 21.15 4.23 5.37
CA THR A 149 21.77 3.16 4.56
C THR A 149 20.72 2.19 4.02
N THR A 150 19.77 1.75 4.87
CA THR A 150 18.70 0.83 4.47
C THR A 150 17.83 1.45 3.39
N LEU A 151 17.38 2.71 3.56
CA LEU A 151 16.59 3.40 2.55
C LEU A 151 17.36 3.58 1.25
N THR A 152 18.63 3.97 1.31
CA THR A 152 19.49 4.13 0.13
C THR A 152 19.62 2.80 -0.63
N LEU A 153 19.82 1.69 0.07
CA LEU A 153 19.88 0.36 -0.56
C LEU A 153 18.57 0.00 -1.25
N ILE A 154 17.43 0.17 -0.53
CA ILE A 154 16.10 -0.12 -1.08
C ILE A 154 15.85 0.73 -2.34
N TRP A 155 16.08 2.04 -2.26
CA TRP A 155 15.83 2.95 -3.36
C TRP A 155 16.76 2.70 -4.55
N SER A 156 18.02 2.38 -4.30
CA SER A 156 18.97 2.00 -5.36
C SER A 156 18.53 0.72 -6.09
N VAL A 157 18.08 -0.30 -5.35
CA VAL A 157 17.59 -1.54 -5.96
C VAL A 157 16.33 -1.27 -6.78
N LEU A 158 15.38 -0.50 -6.24
CA LEU A 158 14.16 -0.12 -6.95
C LEU A 158 14.46 0.75 -8.17
N GLY A 159 15.42 1.68 -8.05
CA GLY A 159 15.88 2.53 -9.15
C GLY A 159 16.47 1.72 -10.29
N VAL A 160 17.42 0.84 -9.99
CA VAL A 160 18.04 -0.06 -10.99
C VAL A 160 16.98 -0.97 -11.64
N ALA A 161 16.10 -1.56 -10.84
CA ALA A 161 15.03 -2.41 -11.36
C ALA A 161 14.08 -1.62 -12.29
N GLY A 162 13.67 -0.42 -11.88
CA GLY A 162 12.84 0.49 -12.67
C GLY A 162 13.50 0.87 -14.00
N TRP A 163 14.78 1.23 -13.95
CA TRP A 163 15.56 1.57 -15.13
C TRP A 163 15.69 0.40 -16.11
N VAL A 164 16.08 -0.78 -15.62
CA VAL A 164 16.25 -1.98 -16.45
C VAL A 164 14.92 -2.42 -17.06
N ILE A 165 13.84 -2.48 -16.27
CA ILE A 165 12.52 -2.89 -16.76
C ILE A 165 11.96 -1.83 -17.73
N GLY A 166 12.15 -0.54 -17.42
CA GLY A 166 11.75 0.57 -18.27
C GLY A 166 12.43 0.53 -19.64
N SER A 167 13.74 0.30 -19.65
CA SER A 167 14.53 0.15 -20.88
C SER A 167 14.09 -1.04 -21.71
N ARG A 168 13.91 -2.22 -21.07
CA ARG A 168 13.48 -3.44 -21.78
C ARG A 168 12.06 -3.36 -22.35
N ARG A 169 11.16 -2.63 -21.69
CA ARG A 169 9.74 -2.50 -22.10
C ARG A 169 9.44 -1.23 -22.89
N GLY A 170 10.44 -0.39 -23.18
CA GLY A 170 10.27 0.89 -23.88
C GLY A 170 9.38 1.90 -23.13
N LYS A 171 9.21 1.74 -21.81
CA LYS A 171 8.36 2.61 -20.98
C LYS A 171 9.17 3.76 -20.43
N ARG A 172 9.17 4.92 -21.13
CA ARG A 172 9.93 6.12 -20.75
C ARG A 172 9.66 6.59 -19.31
N ALA A 173 8.40 6.56 -18.85
CA ALA A 173 8.05 6.97 -17.49
C ALA A 173 8.74 6.10 -16.44
N LEU A 174 8.74 4.77 -16.60
CA LEU A 174 9.39 3.85 -15.67
C LEU A 174 10.92 4.00 -15.69
N TRP A 175 11.50 4.22 -16.87
CA TRP A 175 12.93 4.51 -17.04
C TRP A 175 13.34 5.79 -16.30
N LEU A 176 12.55 6.89 -16.46
CA LEU A 176 12.83 8.16 -15.79
C LEU A 176 12.74 8.03 -14.26
N VAL A 177 11.71 7.36 -13.74
CA VAL A 177 11.58 7.13 -12.29
C VAL A 177 12.77 6.34 -11.75
N GLY A 178 13.20 5.30 -12.48
CA GLY A 178 14.37 4.51 -12.10
C GLY A 178 15.69 5.30 -12.15
N ALA A 179 15.79 6.30 -13.04
CA ALA A 179 16.99 7.13 -13.15
C ALA A 179 17.06 8.24 -12.07
N VAL A 180 15.93 8.60 -11.45
CA VAL A 180 15.85 9.64 -10.41
C VAL A 180 16.00 9.07 -9.00
N LEU A 181 15.66 7.81 -8.77
CA LEU A 181 15.82 7.10 -7.49
C LEU A 181 17.27 6.69 -7.26
#